data_e7edf9512ea9bbc28288fde08eb89ffc
#
_entry.id   e7edf9512ea9bbc28288fde08eb89ffc
#
_cell.length_a   1.000
_cell.length_b   1.000
_cell.length_c   1.000
_cell.angle_alpha   90.00
_cell.angle_beta   90.00
_cell.angle_gamma   90.00
#
_symmetry.space_group_name_H-M   'P 1'
#
loop_
_entity.id
_entity.type
_entity.pdbx_description
1 polymer ?
#
loop_
_entity_poly.entity_id
_entity_poly.type
_entity_poly.pdbx_seq_one_letter_code
_entity_poly.pdbx_strand_id
1 'polypeptide(L)'
;MRYTELLESMSFSAGHKDPKSNYWVSDTDSGDPYTDEFYKNTDKYMYSDDEPPANPNYKEELDLTLSNASMRDVMDTLGYTTDLENSAPFPVDEFIARTTQWLQKNIGKLSPEIKPQIAKRPHGATMIGGGKPEGYYNRIIKRMNEIARTGKENGATHVWAS
;
A
#
# COMPACT_ATOMS: atom_id res chain seq x y z
N MET A 1 16.08 9.95 6.25
CA MET A 1 14.81 9.28 6.60
C MET A 1 14.58 9.42 8.09
N ARG A 2 13.44 9.94 8.50
CA ARG A 2 13.10 10.09 9.91
C ARG A 2 12.65 8.73 10.47
N TYR A 3 12.93 8.49 11.74
CA TYR A 3 12.58 7.21 12.41
C TYR A 3 11.07 6.88 12.36
N THR A 4 10.23 7.90 12.48
CA THR A 4 8.76 7.80 12.37
C THR A 4 8.31 7.30 10.99
N GLU A 5 9.03 7.66 9.92
CA GLU A 5 8.68 7.25 8.55
C GLU A 5 8.86 5.75 8.27
N LEU A 6 9.66 5.06 9.11
CA LEU A 6 9.87 3.61 8.99
C LEU A 6 8.79 2.79 9.71
N LEU A 7 8.12 3.38 10.69
CA LEU A 7 7.12 2.70 11.51
C LEU A 7 5.68 2.96 11.06
N GLU A 8 5.46 4.02 10.29
CA GLU A 8 4.16 4.35 9.75
C GLU A 8 3.92 3.60 8.44
N SER A 9 2.68 3.24 8.20
CA SER A 9 2.25 2.57 6.98
C SER A 9 1.17 3.39 6.28
N MET A 10 1.13 3.27 4.97
CA MET A 10 0.10 3.87 4.11
C MET A 10 -0.62 2.78 3.33
N SER A 11 -1.94 2.89 3.27
CA SER A 11 -2.78 2.06 2.42
C SER A 11 -3.06 2.77 1.09
N PHE A 12 -2.97 2.02 0.00
CA PHE A 12 -3.32 2.50 -1.33
C PHE A 12 -4.81 2.30 -1.59
N SER A 13 -5.49 3.34 -2.05
CA SER A 13 -6.93 3.32 -2.32
C SER A 13 -7.26 4.01 -3.63
N ALA A 14 -8.36 3.57 -4.25
CA ALA A 14 -9.01 4.29 -5.33
C ALA A 14 -10.44 4.65 -4.93
N GLY A 15 -10.93 5.82 -5.30
CA GLY A 15 -12.25 6.27 -4.90
C GLY A 15 -12.67 7.57 -5.54
N HIS A 16 -13.70 8.17 -4.99
CA HIS A 16 -14.30 9.41 -5.48
C HIS A 16 -14.58 10.38 -4.34
N LYS A 17 -14.78 11.63 -4.70
CA LYS A 17 -15.20 12.65 -3.74
C LYS A 17 -16.73 12.62 -3.59
N ASP A 18 -17.20 12.36 -2.38
CA ASP A 18 -18.63 12.40 -2.10
C ASP A 18 -19.15 13.84 -2.20
N PRO A 19 -20.13 14.11 -3.08
CA PRO A 19 -20.65 15.47 -3.28
C PRO A 19 -21.40 16.04 -2.07
N LYS A 20 -21.86 15.19 -1.16
CA LYS A 20 -22.61 15.62 0.04
C LYS A 20 -21.69 15.99 1.18
N SER A 21 -20.72 15.13 1.49
CA SER A 21 -19.80 15.33 2.61
C SER A 21 -18.54 16.10 2.21
N ASN A 22 -18.21 16.17 0.91
CA ASN A 22 -16.98 16.72 0.35
C ASN A 22 -15.71 15.96 0.78
N TYR A 23 -15.84 14.73 1.32
CA TYR A 23 -14.74 13.85 1.66
C TYR A 23 -14.43 12.83 0.55
N TRP A 24 -13.21 12.33 0.56
CA TRP A 24 -12.82 11.22 -0.30
C TRP A 24 -13.30 9.90 0.30
N VAL A 25 -13.97 9.09 -0.52
CA VAL A 25 -14.53 7.78 -0.16
C VAL A 25 -13.88 6.72 -1.01
N SER A 26 -13.37 5.67 -0.37
CA SER A 26 -12.75 4.55 -1.08
C SER A 26 -13.81 3.66 -1.75
N ASP A 27 -13.58 3.36 -3.02
CA ASP A 27 -14.34 2.37 -3.79
C ASP A 27 -13.62 1.00 -3.83
N THR A 28 -12.48 0.90 -3.15
CA THR A 28 -11.63 -0.29 -3.07
C THR A 28 -11.36 -0.69 -1.62
N ASP A 29 -12.35 -0.56 -0.76
CA ASP A 29 -12.25 -0.99 0.63
C ASP A 29 -12.12 -2.53 0.69
N SER A 30 -11.02 -3.00 1.25
CA SER A 30 -10.76 -4.44 1.45
C SER A 30 -11.58 -5.04 2.59
N GLY A 31 -12.11 -4.22 3.46
CA GLY A 31 -12.72 -4.64 4.72
C GLY A 31 -11.69 -5.11 5.76
N ASP A 32 -12.17 -5.57 6.88
CA ASP A 32 -11.35 -6.11 7.95
C ASP A 32 -10.94 -7.56 7.69
N PRO A 33 -9.65 -7.94 7.85
CA PRO A 33 -9.18 -9.31 7.66
C PRO A 33 -9.74 -10.29 8.71
N TYR A 34 -10.11 -9.77 9.88
CA TYR A 34 -10.62 -10.57 10.99
C TYR A 34 -12.07 -10.23 11.31
N THR A 35 -12.74 -11.13 12.03
CA THR A 35 -14.12 -10.91 12.49
C THR A 35 -14.15 -10.06 13.76
N ASP A 36 -15.33 -9.54 14.10
CA ASP A 36 -15.56 -8.83 15.37
C ASP A 36 -15.19 -9.65 16.60
N GLU A 37 -15.25 -10.99 16.51
CA GLU A 37 -14.85 -11.90 17.58
C GLU A 37 -13.37 -11.76 17.91
N PHE A 38 -12.51 -11.62 16.90
CA PHE A 38 -11.09 -11.36 17.10
C PHE A 38 -10.88 -10.08 17.91
N TYR A 39 -11.53 -8.98 17.50
CA TYR A 39 -11.35 -7.68 18.16
C TYR A 39 -11.90 -7.62 19.59
N LYS A 40 -12.91 -8.42 19.89
CA LYS A 40 -13.46 -8.55 21.26
C LYS A 40 -12.60 -9.44 22.18
N ASN A 41 -11.81 -10.34 21.60
CA ASN A 41 -11.05 -11.36 22.34
C ASN A 41 -9.56 -11.35 21.92
N THR A 42 -8.98 -10.18 21.65
CA THR A 42 -7.61 -10.03 21.15
C THR A 42 -6.59 -10.78 22.01
N ASP A 43 -6.73 -10.70 23.34
CA ASP A 43 -5.81 -11.36 24.28
C ASP A 43 -5.79 -12.89 24.10
N LYS A 44 -6.95 -13.51 23.77
CA LYS A 44 -7.04 -14.95 23.51
C LYS A 44 -6.14 -15.36 22.34
N TYR A 45 -6.11 -14.55 21.27
CA TYR A 45 -5.38 -14.88 20.04
C TYR A 45 -3.92 -14.41 20.07
N MET A 46 -3.61 -13.37 20.85
CA MET A 46 -2.22 -12.88 20.98
C MET A 46 -1.31 -13.80 21.82
N TYR A 47 -1.90 -14.60 22.73
CA TYR A 47 -1.15 -15.42 23.67
C TYR A 47 -1.46 -16.93 23.51
N SER A 48 -2.11 -17.34 22.45
CA SER A 48 -2.40 -18.75 22.14
C SER A 48 -1.92 -19.08 20.72
N ASP A 49 -1.83 -20.38 20.43
CA ASP A 49 -1.55 -20.88 19.08
C ASP A 49 -2.85 -20.96 18.21
N ASP A 50 -3.96 -20.43 18.70
CA ASP A 50 -5.23 -20.42 17.97
C ASP A 50 -5.16 -19.39 16.82
N GLU A 51 -5.58 -19.81 15.63
CA GLU A 51 -5.69 -18.88 14.50
C GLU A 51 -6.88 -17.94 14.70
N PRO A 52 -6.69 -16.62 14.45
CA PRO A 52 -7.80 -15.68 14.48
C PRO A 52 -8.86 -16.00 13.45
N PRO A 53 -10.17 -15.84 13.79
CA PRO A 53 -11.24 -16.12 12.83
C PRO A 53 -11.20 -15.13 11.66
N ALA A 54 -10.96 -15.66 10.46
CA ALA A 54 -10.90 -14.89 9.23
C ALA A 54 -12.29 -14.33 8.85
N ASN A 55 -12.32 -13.11 8.36
CA ASN A 55 -13.54 -12.50 7.83
C ASN A 55 -13.76 -12.98 6.38
N PRO A 56 -14.86 -13.70 6.09
CA PRO A 56 -15.14 -14.22 4.74
C PRO A 56 -15.43 -13.12 3.71
N ASN A 57 -15.72 -11.90 4.16
CA ASN A 57 -15.96 -10.74 3.29
C ASN A 57 -14.69 -9.91 3.02
N TYR A 58 -13.56 -10.29 3.60
CA TYR A 58 -12.29 -9.60 3.36
C TYR A 58 -11.80 -9.84 1.93
N LYS A 59 -11.43 -8.74 1.27
CA LYS A 59 -10.94 -8.75 -0.12
C LYS A 59 -9.44 -8.48 -0.13
N GLU A 60 -8.66 -9.53 0.07
CA GLU A 60 -7.20 -9.45 0.10
C GLU A 60 -6.61 -8.81 -1.16
N GLU A 61 -7.25 -9.03 -2.32
CA GLU A 61 -6.82 -8.45 -3.60
C GLU A 61 -6.88 -6.92 -3.65
N LEU A 62 -7.68 -6.30 -2.78
CA LEU A 62 -7.81 -4.85 -2.67
C LEU A 62 -6.95 -4.25 -1.54
N ASP A 63 -6.36 -5.08 -0.70
CA ASP A 63 -5.51 -4.64 0.40
C ASP A 63 -4.06 -4.47 -0.07
N LEU A 64 -3.59 -3.24 -0.05
CA LEU A 64 -2.19 -2.91 -0.28
C LEU A 64 -1.75 -1.85 0.72
N THR A 65 -1.02 -2.31 1.72
CA THR A 65 -0.41 -1.45 2.74
C THR A 65 1.09 -1.60 2.70
N LEU A 66 1.79 -0.48 2.61
CA LEU A 66 3.26 -0.40 2.57
C LEU A 66 3.74 0.55 3.65
N SER A 67 5.01 0.42 4.07
CA SER A 67 5.62 1.48 4.87
C SER A 67 5.64 2.80 4.08
N ASN A 68 5.62 3.94 4.78
CA ASN A 68 5.67 5.26 4.13
C ASN A 68 6.86 5.37 3.17
N ALA A 69 8.02 4.87 3.58
CA ALA A 69 9.21 4.87 2.73
C ALA A 69 9.03 4.03 1.45
N SER A 70 8.49 2.82 1.58
CA SER A 70 8.24 1.96 0.43
C SER A 70 7.17 2.53 -0.50
N MET A 71 6.12 3.15 0.04
CA MET A 71 5.09 3.81 -0.76
C MET A 71 5.68 4.97 -1.58
N ARG A 72 6.51 5.80 -0.96
CA ARG A 72 7.22 6.89 -1.66
C ARG A 72 8.11 6.38 -2.77
N ASP A 73 8.93 5.34 -2.50
CA ASP A 73 9.82 4.75 -3.51
C ASP A 73 9.05 4.23 -4.73
N VAL A 74 7.92 3.58 -4.50
CA VAL A 74 7.06 3.10 -5.60
C VAL A 74 6.46 4.27 -6.38
N MET A 75 5.94 5.28 -5.69
CA MET A 75 5.37 6.47 -6.34
C MET A 75 6.41 7.26 -7.12
N ASP A 76 7.62 7.43 -6.58
CA ASP A 76 8.75 8.04 -7.29
C ASP A 76 9.12 7.26 -8.56
N THR A 77 9.11 5.93 -8.49
CA THR A 77 9.35 5.05 -9.64
C THR A 77 8.32 5.27 -10.75
N LEU A 78 7.09 5.63 -10.40
CA LEU A 78 6.02 5.97 -11.33
C LEU A 78 6.03 7.44 -11.78
N GLY A 79 6.97 8.26 -11.26
CA GLY A 79 7.11 9.68 -11.60
C GLY A 79 6.25 10.63 -10.75
N TYR A 80 5.73 10.17 -9.63
CA TYR A 80 5.02 11.01 -8.65
C TYR A 80 5.98 11.45 -7.55
N THR A 81 6.63 12.59 -7.75
CA THR A 81 7.65 13.14 -6.83
C THR A 81 7.06 14.13 -5.83
N THR A 82 5.99 13.76 -5.14
CA THR A 82 5.27 14.66 -4.24
C THR A 82 5.29 14.17 -2.79
N ASP A 83 5.05 15.09 -1.87
CA ASP A 83 4.76 14.77 -0.49
C ASP A 83 3.39 14.09 -0.40
N LEU A 84 3.37 12.77 -0.26
CA LEU A 84 2.14 11.97 -0.27
C LEU A 84 1.18 12.33 0.88
N GLU A 85 1.70 12.78 2.00
CA GLU A 85 0.89 13.15 3.17
C GLU A 85 0.07 14.42 2.92
N ASN A 86 0.57 15.32 2.09
CA ASN A 86 -0.03 16.62 1.81
C ASN A 86 -0.49 16.77 0.36
N SER A 87 -0.31 15.75 -0.47
CA SER A 87 -0.72 15.83 -1.87
C SER A 87 -2.20 15.55 -2.05
N ALA A 88 -2.81 16.22 -3.02
CA ALA A 88 -4.14 15.88 -3.49
C ALA A 88 -4.14 14.48 -4.14
N PRO A 89 -5.25 13.74 -4.11
CA PRO A 89 -5.40 12.50 -4.85
C PRO A 89 -5.09 12.69 -6.34
N PHE A 90 -4.54 11.64 -6.97
CA PHE A 90 -4.16 11.64 -8.38
C PHE A 90 -5.31 11.11 -9.26
N PRO A 91 -5.51 11.62 -10.49
CA PRO A 91 -6.50 11.09 -11.41
C PRO A 91 -6.28 9.59 -11.69
N VAL A 92 -7.34 8.78 -11.57
CA VAL A 92 -7.25 7.31 -11.71
C VAL A 92 -6.80 6.91 -13.12
N ASP A 93 -7.25 7.61 -14.15
CA ASP A 93 -6.87 7.27 -15.55
C ASP A 93 -5.39 7.53 -15.82
N GLU A 94 -4.85 8.62 -15.30
CA GLU A 94 -3.42 8.92 -15.39
C GLU A 94 -2.61 7.86 -14.65
N PHE A 95 -3.04 7.47 -13.45
CA PHE A 95 -2.37 6.45 -12.65
C PHE A 95 -2.36 5.08 -13.36
N ILE A 96 -3.50 4.66 -13.91
CA ILE A 96 -3.60 3.42 -14.70
C ILE A 96 -2.67 3.48 -15.91
N ALA A 97 -2.62 4.61 -16.61
CA ALA A 97 -1.73 4.77 -17.78
C ALA A 97 -0.25 4.66 -17.38
N ARG A 98 0.18 5.32 -16.30
CA ARG A 98 1.56 5.28 -15.82
C ARG A 98 1.97 3.88 -15.34
N THR A 99 1.14 3.22 -14.58
CA THR A 99 1.41 1.85 -14.10
C THR A 99 1.44 0.86 -15.25
N THR A 100 0.52 0.96 -16.22
CA THR A 100 0.51 0.13 -17.42
C THR A 100 1.77 0.33 -18.26
N GLN A 101 2.18 1.58 -18.47
CA GLN A 101 3.39 1.90 -19.22
C GLN A 101 4.65 1.34 -18.54
N TRP A 102 4.74 1.48 -17.21
CA TRP A 102 5.85 0.93 -16.45
C TRP A 102 5.91 -0.59 -16.58
N LEU A 103 4.78 -1.27 -16.43
CA LEU A 103 4.70 -2.73 -16.55
C LEU A 103 5.08 -3.21 -17.95
N GLN A 104 4.64 -2.52 -18.99
CA GLN A 104 5.00 -2.84 -20.37
C GLN A 104 6.50 -2.67 -20.66
N LYS A 105 7.12 -1.61 -20.16
CA LYS A 105 8.57 -1.39 -20.30
C LYS A 105 9.42 -2.41 -19.56
N ASN A 106 8.86 -3.06 -18.54
CA ASN A 106 9.54 -4.01 -17.67
C ASN A 106 9.07 -5.46 -17.87
N ILE A 107 8.38 -5.77 -18.96
CA ILE A 107 8.02 -7.14 -19.31
C ILE A 107 9.29 -8.01 -19.38
N GLY A 108 9.30 -9.12 -18.66
CA GLY A 108 10.43 -10.04 -18.60
C GLY A 108 11.66 -9.50 -17.85
N LYS A 109 11.56 -8.32 -17.23
CA LYS A 109 12.62 -7.70 -16.45
C LYS A 109 12.15 -7.55 -15.00
N LEU A 110 12.79 -8.24 -14.07
CA LEU A 110 12.54 -8.07 -12.65
C LEU A 110 13.34 -6.89 -12.12
N SER A 111 12.72 -6.08 -11.25
CA SER A 111 13.45 -5.06 -10.50
C SER A 111 14.53 -5.72 -9.64
N PRO A 112 15.75 -5.13 -9.56
CA PRO A 112 16.83 -5.73 -8.80
C PRO A 112 16.52 -5.80 -7.31
N GLU A 113 17.12 -6.77 -6.64
CA GLU A 113 17.10 -6.84 -5.17
C GLU A 113 17.78 -5.60 -4.58
N ILE A 114 17.12 -5.00 -3.59
CA ILE A 114 17.69 -3.94 -2.76
C ILE A 114 17.97 -4.56 -1.39
N LYS A 115 19.23 -4.65 -1.01
CA LYS A 115 19.64 -5.20 0.28
C LYS A 115 19.20 -4.26 1.41
N PRO A 116 18.78 -4.81 2.57
CA PRO A 116 18.46 -3.98 3.73
C PRO A 116 19.66 -3.12 4.14
N GLN A 117 19.40 -1.87 4.49
CA GLN A 117 20.40 -1.00 5.10
C GLN A 117 20.42 -1.26 6.60
N ILE A 118 21.62 -1.54 7.11
CA ILE A 118 21.85 -1.77 8.54
C ILE A 118 22.47 -0.49 9.12
N ALA A 119 21.70 0.22 9.94
CA ALA A 119 22.20 1.38 10.69
C ALA A 119 22.47 0.98 12.14
N LYS A 120 23.73 1.12 12.59
CA LYS A 120 24.10 0.98 14.00
C LYS A 120 23.95 2.32 14.69
N ARG A 121 23.18 2.35 15.78
CA ARG A 121 23.09 3.53 16.65
C ARG A 121 24.23 3.56 17.66
N PRO A 122 24.61 4.77 18.16
CA PRO A 122 25.69 4.92 19.17
C PRO A 122 25.50 4.12 20.44
N HIS A 123 24.30 3.66 20.76
CA HIS A 123 23.95 2.89 21.96
C HIS A 123 23.56 1.43 21.66
N GLY A 124 24.05 0.84 20.60
CA GLY A 124 23.98 -0.62 20.35
C GLY A 124 22.68 -1.13 19.71
N ALA A 125 21.68 -0.28 19.46
CA ALA A 125 20.49 -0.70 18.72
C ALA A 125 20.80 -0.78 17.21
N THR A 126 20.56 -1.94 16.60
CA THR A 126 20.68 -2.15 15.16
C THR A 126 19.32 -1.95 14.52
N MET A 127 19.24 -1.04 13.54
CA MET A 127 18.05 -0.89 12.71
C MET A 127 18.29 -1.56 11.36
N ILE A 128 17.38 -2.43 10.96
CA ILE A 128 17.36 -3.07 9.64
C ILE A 128 16.14 -2.52 8.90
N GLY A 129 16.37 -1.82 7.80
CA GLY A 129 15.27 -1.25 7.03
C GLY A 129 15.55 -1.19 5.55
N GLY A 130 14.52 -1.12 4.73
CA GLY A 130 14.57 -0.79 3.31
C GLY A 130 14.92 -1.94 2.37
N GLY A 131 15.04 -3.17 2.82
CA GLY A 131 15.24 -4.33 1.93
C GLY A 131 14.04 -4.57 1.03
N LYS A 132 14.31 -4.82 -0.28
CA LYS A 132 13.29 -5.19 -1.26
C LYS A 132 13.79 -6.38 -2.07
N PRO A 133 13.03 -7.50 -2.11
CA PRO A 133 13.40 -8.65 -2.92
C PRO A 133 13.36 -8.33 -4.41
N GLU A 134 14.05 -9.13 -5.21
CA GLU A 134 13.95 -9.05 -6.67
C GLU A 134 12.48 -9.13 -7.12
N GLY A 135 12.11 -8.30 -8.09
CA GLY A 135 10.74 -8.22 -8.59
C GLY A 135 9.74 -7.50 -7.66
N TYR A 136 10.21 -6.86 -6.60
CA TYR A 136 9.35 -6.13 -5.67
C TYR A 136 8.48 -5.09 -6.38
N TYR A 137 9.09 -4.20 -7.16
CA TYR A 137 8.35 -3.15 -7.88
C TYR A 137 7.38 -3.73 -8.91
N ASN A 138 7.76 -4.80 -9.61
CA ASN A 138 6.89 -5.48 -10.57
C ASN A 138 5.60 -5.96 -9.90
N ARG A 139 5.71 -6.61 -8.75
CA ARG A 139 4.58 -7.13 -7.98
C ARG A 139 3.70 -6.00 -7.42
N ILE A 140 4.31 -5.00 -6.79
CA ILE A 140 3.56 -3.90 -6.15
C ILE A 140 2.86 -3.03 -7.19
N ILE A 141 3.54 -2.64 -8.27
CA ILE A 141 2.95 -1.80 -9.32
C ILE A 141 1.84 -2.54 -10.06
N LYS A 142 2.00 -3.85 -10.30
CA LYS A 142 0.92 -4.68 -10.85
C LYS A 142 -0.31 -4.64 -9.94
N ARG A 143 -0.13 -4.83 -8.63
CA ARG A 143 -1.24 -4.78 -7.67
C ARG A 143 -1.90 -3.41 -7.61
N MET A 144 -1.13 -2.33 -7.60
CA MET A 144 -1.67 -0.97 -7.68
C MET A 144 -2.50 -0.74 -8.95
N ASN A 145 -2.04 -1.24 -10.08
CA ASN A 145 -2.78 -1.14 -11.35
C ASN A 145 -4.11 -1.90 -11.27
N GLU A 146 -4.12 -3.09 -10.71
CA GLU A 146 -5.32 -3.92 -10.52
C GLU A 146 -6.33 -3.23 -9.58
N ILE A 147 -5.87 -2.70 -8.45
CA ILE A 147 -6.71 -1.95 -7.50
C ILE A 147 -7.30 -0.70 -8.18
N ALA A 148 -6.49 0.07 -8.89
CA ALA A 148 -6.96 1.27 -9.58
C ALA A 148 -8.01 0.95 -10.66
N ARG A 149 -7.84 -0.14 -11.42
CA ARG A 149 -8.81 -0.60 -12.41
C ARG A 149 -10.12 -1.04 -11.77
N THR A 150 -10.06 -1.83 -10.71
CA THR A 150 -11.24 -2.25 -9.95
C THR A 150 -11.97 -1.03 -9.38
N GLY A 151 -11.23 -0.08 -8.80
CA GLY A 151 -11.80 1.17 -8.31
C GLY A 151 -12.52 1.95 -9.41
N LYS A 152 -11.89 2.08 -10.58
CA LYS A 152 -12.52 2.76 -11.73
C LYS A 152 -13.82 2.09 -12.17
N GLU A 153 -13.87 0.77 -12.21
CA GLU A 153 -15.08 0.01 -12.51
C GLU A 153 -16.19 0.27 -11.48
N ASN A 154 -15.81 0.53 -10.23
CA ASN A 154 -16.71 0.85 -9.13
C ASN A 154 -17.04 2.36 -9.01
N GLY A 155 -16.56 3.19 -9.91
CA GLY A 155 -16.85 4.63 -9.94
C GLY A 155 -15.75 5.54 -9.40
N ALA A 156 -14.57 5.02 -9.06
CA ALA A 156 -13.44 5.82 -8.61
C ALA A 156 -12.96 6.79 -9.70
N THR A 157 -12.66 8.01 -9.29
CA THR A 157 -12.10 9.06 -10.14
C THR A 157 -10.64 9.35 -9.85
N HIS A 158 -10.18 9.02 -8.64
CA HIS A 158 -8.84 9.29 -8.14
C HIS A 158 -8.27 8.12 -7.35
N VAL A 159 -6.95 8.15 -7.15
CA VAL A 159 -6.20 7.25 -6.26
C VAL A 159 -5.39 8.06 -5.25
N TRP A 160 -5.12 7.48 -4.10
CA TRP A 160 -4.26 8.08 -3.07
C TRP A 160 -3.62 7.03 -2.18
N ALA A 161 -2.63 7.46 -1.39
CA ALA A 161 -2.06 6.68 -0.30
C ALA A 161 -2.24 7.44 1.02
N SER A 162 -2.71 6.80 2.04
CA SER A 162 -2.96 7.38 3.37
C SER A 162 -2.72 6.40 4.50
#